data_c93b1c74853f6bffd84863e8336e14cb
#
_entry.id   c93b1c74853f6bffd84863e8336e14cb
#
_cell.length_a   1.000
_cell.length_b   1.000
_cell.length_c   1.000
_cell.angle_alpha   90.00
_cell.angle_beta   90.00
_cell.angle_gamma   90.00
#
_symmetry.space_group_name_H-M   'P 1'
#
loop_
_entity.id
_entity.type
_entity.pdbx_description
1 polymer ?
#
loop_
_entity_poly.entity_id
_entity_poly.type
_entity_poly.pdbx_seq_one_letter_code
_entity_poly.pdbx_strand_id
1 'polypeptide(L)'
;KGFLVKDMLGLGIDAYGIDVSEYALMHCEPEVVGRLHIGNALSLPFPDKSFQAVTSINTIHNLSRELCSTAIAEMERIAPGKGFIQVDSYNTPKEKELFEQWVLTAVYHDYPWEWEKVFKTARYTGDWYWTNGN
;
A
#
# COMPACT_ATOMS: atom_id res chain seq x y z
N LYS A 1 -5.25 6.24 -10.94
CA LYS A 1 -6.33 6.18 -11.95
C LYS A 1 -7.19 4.91 -11.85
N GLY A 2 -6.93 4.07 -10.89
CA GLY A 2 -7.78 2.94 -10.56
C GLY A 2 -7.58 1.68 -11.42
N PHE A 3 -6.42 1.50 -12.05
CA PHE A 3 -6.17 0.33 -12.91
C PHE A 3 -6.29 -0.99 -12.13
N LEU A 4 -5.74 -1.06 -10.91
CA LEU A 4 -5.84 -2.26 -10.09
C LEU A 4 -7.30 -2.55 -9.71
N VAL A 5 -8.06 -1.52 -9.33
CA VAL A 5 -9.49 -1.66 -9.02
C VAL A 5 -10.25 -2.16 -10.23
N LYS A 6 -9.96 -1.62 -11.41
CA LYS A 6 -10.57 -2.06 -12.68
C LYS A 6 -10.31 -3.55 -12.93
N ASP A 7 -9.06 -3.98 -12.75
CA ASP A 7 -8.69 -5.39 -12.97
C ASP A 7 -9.40 -6.31 -11.96
N MET A 8 -9.50 -5.91 -10.71
CA MET A 8 -10.22 -6.66 -9.68
C MET A 8 -11.71 -6.78 -10.01
N LEU A 9 -12.34 -5.68 -10.43
CA LEU A 9 -13.75 -5.69 -10.85
C LEU A 9 -13.95 -6.64 -12.04
N GLY A 10 -13.02 -6.66 -12.99
CA GLY A 10 -13.04 -7.58 -14.13
C GLY A 10 -12.96 -9.05 -13.73
N LEU A 11 -12.39 -9.33 -12.55
CA LEU A 11 -12.32 -10.68 -11.98
C LEU A 11 -13.52 -11.00 -11.08
N GLY A 12 -14.52 -10.12 -11.01
CA GLY A 12 -15.68 -10.31 -10.16
C GLY A 12 -15.49 -9.95 -8.69
N ILE A 13 -14.40 -9.24 -8.37
CA ILE A 13 -14.09 -8.80 -7.00
C ILE A 13 -14.74 -7.43 -6.78
N ASP A 14 -15.49 -7.28 -5.69
CA ASP A 14 -16.12 -6.02 -5.29
C ASP A 14 -15.04 -5.11 -4.65
N ALA A 15 -14.32 -4.37 -5.48
CA ALA A 15 -13.13 -3.63 -5.09
C ALA A 15 -13.36 -2.12 -5.03
N TYR A 16 -12.68 -1.47 -4.09
CA TYR A 16 -12.62 -0.03 -3.91
C TYR A 16 -11.16 0.42 -3.83
N GLY A 17 -10.90 1.66 -4.20
CA GLY A 17 -9.57 2.25 -4.11
C GLY A 17 -9.59 3.58 -3.36
N ILE A 18 -8.45 3.90 -2.74
CA ILE A 18 -8.22 5.18 -2.07
C ILE A 18 -7.07 5.90 -2.77
N ASP A 19 -7.27 7.17 -3.05
CA ASP A 19 -6.23 8.05 -3.57
C ASP A 19 -6.34 9.41 -2.88
N VAL A 20 -5.22 10.09 -2.68
CA VAL A 20 -5.21 11.44 -2.12
C VAL A 20 -5.46 12.51 -3.19
N SER A 21 -5.40 12.14 -4.45
CA SER A 21 -5.43 13.05 -5.60
C SER A 21 -6.83 13.15 -6.20
N GLU A 22 -7.40 14.35 -6.20
CA GLU A 22 -8.62 14.64 -6.94
C GLU A 22 -8.44 14.41 -8.44
N TYR A 23 -7.23 14.68 -8.95
CA TYR A 23 -6.91 14.43 -10.35
C TYR A 23 -7.08 12.96 -10.72
N ALA A 24 -6.60 12.06 -9.85
CA ALA A 24 -6.74 10.62 -10.08
C ALA A 24 -8.21 10.21 -10.14
N LEU A 25 -9.04 10.79 -9.28
CA LEU A 25 -10.48 10.54 -9.27
C LEU A 25 -11.17 11.07 -10.53
N MET A 26 -10.81 12.28 -10.96
CA MET A 26 -11.39 12.93 -12.14
C MET A 26 -10.96 12.29 -13.45
N HIS A 27 -9.79 11.65 -13.49
CA HIS A 27 -9.20 11.03 -14.68
C HIS A 27 -9.10 9.51 -14.55
N CYS A 28 -9.95 8.90 -13.75
CA CYS A 28 -9.96 7.45 -13.57
C CYS A 28 -10.61 6.74 -14.76
N GLU A 29 -10.37 5.44 -14.85
CA GLU A 29 -11.02 4.59 -15.83
C GLU A 29 -12.54 4.62 -15.62
N PRO A 30 -13.34 4.62 -16.71
CA PRO A 30 -14.81 4.68 -16.59
C PRO A 30 -15.40 3.59 -15.71
N GLU A 31 -14.81 2.40 -15.71
CA GLU A 31 -15.30 1.23 -14.98
C GLU A 31 -15.19 1.39 -13.46
N VAL A 32 -14.33 2.31 -12.98
CA VAL A 32 -14.11 2.50 -11.54
C VAL A 32 -14.76 3.76 -10.99
N VAL A 33 -15.55 4.46 -11.79
CA VAL A 33 -16.32 5.61 -11.30
C VAL A 33 -17.23 5.16 -10.15
N GLY A 34 -17.16 5.86 -9.01
CA GLY A 34 -17.88 5.47 -7.79
C GLY A 34 -17.16 4.43 -6.93
N ARG A 35 -16.04 3.89 -7.42
CA ARG A 35 -15.22 2.91 -6.67
C ARG A 35 -13.93 3.50 -6.14
N LEU A 36 -13.56 4.69 -6.57
CA LEU A 36 -12.41 5.43 -6.04
C LEU A 36 -12.89 6.48 -5.06
N HIS A 37 -12.24 6.58 -3.93
CA HIS A 37 -12.53 7.56 -2.90
C HIS A 37 -11.31 8.43 -2.67
N ILE A 38 -11.52 9.72 -2.47
CA ILE A 38 -10.47 10.61 -1.99
C ILE A 38 -10.29 10.32 -0.51
N GLY A 39 -9.07 10.02 -0.11
CA GLY A 39 -8.79 9.72 1.28
C GLY A 39 -7.30 9.66 1.56
N ASN A 40 -6.98 9.52 2.83
CA ASN A 40 -5.62 9.43 3.32
C ASN A 40 -5.40 8.06 3.93
N ALA A 41 -4.33 7.38 3.52
CA ALA A 41 -3.96 6.07 4.07
C ALA A 41 -3.72 6.12 5.58
N LEU A 42 -3.42 7.29 6.14
CA LEU A 42 -3.23 7.48 7.59
C LEU A 42 -4.55 7.47 8.37
N SER A 43 -5.68 7.64 7.70
CA SER A 43 -7.01 7.64 8.31
C SER A 43 -8.01 7.21 7.25
N LEU A 44 -8.16 5.91 7.08
CA LEU A 44 -9.05 5.35 6.05
C LEU A 44 -10.52 5.64 6.40
N PRO A 45 -11.31 6.10 5.40
CA PRO A 45 -12.70 6.51 5.63
C PRO A 45 -13.67 5.32 5.69
N PHE A 46 -13.29 4.27 6.40
CA PHE A 46 -14.09 3.05 6.52
C PHE A 46 -14.12 2.58 7.97
N PRO A 47 -15.22 1.96 8.39
CA PRO A 47 -15.32 1.37 9.74
C PRO A 47 -14.33 0.23 9.96
N ASP A 48 -14.12 -0.13 11.23
CA ASP A 48 -13.37 -1.32 11.60
C ASP A 48 -13.97 -2.57 10.95
N LYS A 49 -13.11 -3.49 10.50
CA LYS A 49 -13.53 -4.80 9.97
C LYS A 49 -14.53 -4.71 8.82
N SER A 50 -14.43 -3.66 8.00
CA SER A 50 -15.39 -3.40 6.92
C SER A 50 -15.04 -4.08 5.59
N PHE A 51 -13.84 -4.66 5.48
CA PHE A 51 -13.39 -5.31 4.25
C PHE A 51 -12.91 -6.74 4.52
N GLN A 52 -13.06 -7.60 3.50
CA GLN A 52 -12.56 -8.97 3.54
C GLN A 52 -11.05 -9.05 3.27
N ALA A 53 -10.51 -8.04 2.60
CA ALA A 53 -9.07 -7.93 2.33
C ALA A 53 -8.72 -6.49 2.00
N VAL A 54 -7.45 -6.14 2.22
CA VAL A 54 -6.90 -4.84 1.83
C VAL A 54 -5.50 -5.06 1.28
N THR A 55 -5.14 -4.31 0.24
CA THR A 55 -3.82 -4.45 -0.37
C THR A 55 -3.18 -3.08 -0.60
N SER A 56 -1.86 -3.03 -0.44
CA SER A 56 -1.02 -1.88 -0.76
C SER A 56 0.17 -2.37 -1.56
N ILE A 57 0.27 -1.91 -2.79
CA ILE A 57 1.32 -2.33 -3.72
C ILE A 57 2.16 -1.12 -4.10
N ASN A 58 3.41 -1.08 -3.61
CA ASN A 58 4.39 -0.02 -3.87
C ASN A 58 3.84 1.39 -3.61
N THR A 59 3.08 1.56 -2.53
CA THR A 59 2.41 2.82 -2.18
C THR A 59 2.86 3.37 -0.83
N ILE A 60 2.92 2.54 0.21
CA ILE A 60 3.24 3.03 1.56
C ILE A 60 4.65 3.57 1.68
N HIS A 61 5.58 3.17 0.82
CA HIS A 61 6.95 3.68 0.83
C HIS A 61 7.03 5.18 0.46
N ASN A 62 5.95 5.78 0.00
CA ASN A 62 5.87 7.23 -0.22
C ASN A 62 5.67 8.03 1.07
N LEU A 63 5.52 7.35 2.20
CA LEU A 63 5.39 7.92 3.52
C LEU A 63 6.69 7.75 4.32
N SER A 64 6.90 8.57 5.35
CA SER A 64 8.00 8.35 6.29
C SER A 64 7.80 7.04 7.06
N ARG A 65 8.86 6.56 7.72
CA ARG A 65 8.79 5.29 8.48
C ARG A 65 7.65 5.30 9.51
N GLU A 66 7.52 6.38 10.27
CA GLU A 66 6.48 6.51 11.30
C GLU A 66 5.08 6.50 10.69
N LEU A 67 4.91 7.21 9.56
CA LEU A 67 3.64 7.26 8.86
C LEU A 67 3.31 5.94 8.15
N CYS A 68 4.31 5.19 7.70
CA CYS A 68 4.11 3.83 7.20
C CYS A 68 3.44 2.96 8.27
N SER A 69 3.94 3.00 9.49
CA SER A 69 3.37 2.26 10.61
C SER A 69 1.90 2.62 10.85
N THR A 70 1.57 3.90 10.81
CA THR A 70 0.19 4.39 10.95
C THR A 70 -0.71 3.88 9.83
N ALA A 71 -0.26 3.96 8.59
CA ALA A 71 -1.02 3.48 7.42
C ALA A 71 -1.26 1.96 7.50
N ILE A 72 -0.25 1.20 7.90
CA ILE A 72 -0.36 -0.25 8.05
C ILE A 72 -1.34 -0.62 9.17
N ALA A 73 -1.31 0.12 10.28
CA ALA A 73 -2.29 -0.07 11.37
C ALA A 73 -3.72 0.16 10.89
N GLU A 74 -3.94 1.15 10.00
CA GLU A 74 -5.25 1.39 9.39
C GLU A 74 -5.69 0.24 8.50
N MET A 75 -4.77 -0.36 7.73
CA MET A 75 -5.07 -1.56 6.96
C MET A 75 -5.52 -2.71 7.87
N GLU A 76 -4.80 -2.94 8.96
CA GLU A 76 -5.13 -3.97 9.93
C GLU A 76 -6.49 -3.71 10.58
N ARG A 77 -6.82 -2.45 10.84
CA ARG A 77 -8.10 -2.05 11.44
C ARG A 77 -9.29 -2.43 10.55
N ILE A 78 -9.22 -2.12 9.25
CA ILE A 78 -10.36 -2.33 8.33
C ILE A 78 -10.46 -3.76 7.82
N ALA A 79 -9.38 -4.54 7.84
CA ALA A 79 -9.34 -5.93 7.37
C ALA A 79 -8.36 -6.76 8.20
N PRO A 80 -8.68 -7.06 9.47
CA PRO A 80 -7.75 -7.75 10.40
C PRO A 80 -7.27 -9.08 9.84
N GLY A 81 -5.94 -9.26 9.78
CA GLY A 81 -5.31 -10.48 9.29
C GLY A 81 -5.43 -10.73 7.79
N LYS A 82 -6.02 -9.80 7.04
CA LYS A 82 -6.33 -9.95 5.62
C LYS A 82 -5.65 -8.88 4.76
N GLY A 83 -4.58 -8.31 5.26
CA GLY A 83 -3.76 -7.36 4.49
C GLY A 83 -2.74 -8.07 3.61
N PHE A 84 -2.39 -7.43 2.50
CA PHE A 84 -1.24 -7.78 1.66
C PHE A 84 -0.47 -6.52 1.34
N ILE A 85 0.83 -6.52 1.64
CA ILE A 85 1.71 -5.37 1.40
C ILE A 85 2.84 -5.80 0.49
N GLN A 86 3.05 -5.06 -0.58
CA GLN A 86 4.22 -5.22 -1.44
C GLN A 86 5.02 -3.92 -1.43
N VAL A 87 6.30 -4.02 -1.11
CA VAL A 87 7.25 -2.91 -1.13
C VAL A 87 8.58 -3.38 -1.67
N ASP A 88 9.36 -2.43 -2.19
CA ASP A 88 10.73 -2.69 -2.58
C ASP A 88 11.61 -2.84 -1.35
N SER A 89 12.56 -3.77 -1.42
CA SER A 89 13.54 -3.98 -0.38
C SER A 89 14.84 -4.50 -0.99
N TYR A 90 15.86 -4.64 -0.17
CA TYR A 90 17.18 -5.10 -0.58
C TYR A 90 17.83 -5.83 0.58
N ASN A 91 18.71 -6.79 0.27
CA ASN A 91 19.28 -7.67 1.30
C ASN A 91 20.73 -7.32 1.65
N THR A 92 21.42 -6.53 0.81
CA THR A 92 22.84 -6.19 0.99
C THR A 92 23.06 -4.69 0.80
N PRO A 93 24.17 -4.15 1.36
CA PRO A 93 24.53 -2.74 1.12
C PRO A 93 24.73 -2.42 -0.36
N LYS A 94 25.20 -3.38 -1.16
CA LYS A 94 25.38 -3.19 -2.60
C LYS A 94 24.03 -3.08 -3.31
N GLU A 95 23.08 -3.94 -2.97
CA GLU A 95 21.72 -3.86 -3.51
C GLU A 95 21.05 -2.54 -3.11
N LYS A 96 21.27 -2.06 -1.88
CA LYS A 96 20.80 -0.76 -1.43
C LYS A 96 21.36 0.36 -2.30
N GLU A 97 22.66 0.35 -2.57
CA GLU A 97 23.30 1.36 -3.42
C GLU A 97 22.71 1.36 -4.83
N LEU A 98 22.50 0.19 -5.42
CA LEU A 98 21.88 0.07 -6.74
C LEU A 98 20.44 0.58 -6.73
N PHE A 99 19.67 0.26 -5.69
CA PHE A 99 18.31 0.74 -5.53
C PHE A 99 18.25 2.28 -5.47
N GLU A 100 19.12 2.89 -4.68
CA GLU A 100 19.19 4.35 -4.51
C GLU A 100 19.55 5.08 -5.80
N GLN A 101 20.19 4.41 -6.76
CA GLN A 101 20.54 5.01 -8.04
C GLN A 101 19.34 5.18 -8.98
N TRP A 102 18.30 4.38 -8.84
CA TRP A 102 17.16 4.41 -9.76
C TRP A 102 15.82 4.72 -9.10
N VAL A 103 15.74 4.67 -7.79
CA VAL A 103 14.49 5.02 -7.11
C VAL A 103 14.17 6.51 -7.26
N LEU A 104 12.95 6.84 -7.61
CA LEU A 104 12.54 8.21 -7.89
C LEU A 104 11.62 8.80 -6.81
N THR A 105 10.77 8.01 -6.20
CA THR A 105 9.65 8.52 -5.40
C THR A 105 9.56 7.97 -3.99
N ALA A 106 10.32 6.94 -3.64
CA ALA A 106 10.24 6.35 -2.31
C ALA A 106 10.84 7.30 -1.25
N VAL A 107 10.03 7.67 -0.27
CA VAL A 107 10.45 8.46 0.89
C VAL A 107 11.14 7.56 1.92
N TYR A 108 10.61 6.35 2.12
CA TYR A 108 11.19 5.35 3.01
C TYR A 108 11.47 4.07 2.24
N HIS A 109 12.66 3.54 2.43
CA HIS A 109 13.05 2.22 1.94
C HIS A 109 14.04 1.62 2.95
N ASP A 110 14.03 0.31 3.09
CA ASP A 110 14.88 -0.33 4.07
C ASP A 110 15.05 -1.83 3.77
N TYR A 111 15.84 -2.49 4.61
CA TYR A 111 16.02 -3.93 4.60
C TYR A 111 14.75 -4.66 5.09
N PRO A 112 14.54 -5.93 4.71
CA PRO A 112 13.37 -6.69 5.17
C PRO A 112 13.22 -6.72 6.68
N TRP A 113 14.31 -6.89 7.43
CA TRP A 113 14.25 -6.93 8.90
C TRP A 113 13.85 -5.59 9.52
N GLU A 114 14.12 -4.47 8.86
CA GLU A 114 13.65 -3.16 9.30
C GLU A 114 12.16 -2.98 8.98
N TRP A 115 11.72 -3.41 7.80
CA TRP A 115 10.29 -3.41 7.45
C TRP A 115 9.49 -4.28 8.43
N GLU A 116 10.01 -5.42 8.83
CA GLU A 116 9.35 -6.30 9.81
C GLU A 116 9.17 -5.61 11.16
N LYS A 117 10.10 -4.74 11.56
CA LYS A 117 9.94 -3.90 12.76
C LYS A 117 8.78 -2.91 12.60
N VAL A 118 8.61 -2.33 11.42
CA VAL A 118 7.49 -1.44 11.10
C VAL A 118 6.17 -2.20 11.20
N PHE A 119 6.09 -3.39 10.64
CA PHE A 119 4.91 -4.25 10.72
C PHE A 119 4.58 -4.59 12.17
N LYS A 120 5.58 -4.92 12.96
CA LYS A 120 5.41 -5.25 14.38
C LYS A 120 4.90 -4.05 15.18
N THR A 121 5.43 -2.87 14.93
CA THR A 121 4.97 -1.63 15.57
C THR A 121 3.50 -1.37 15.24
N ALA A 122 3.08 -1.62 14.01
CA ALA A 122 1.70 -1.47 13.58
C ALA A 122 0.79 -2.63 14.02
N ARG A 123 1.34 -3.67 14.63
CA ARG A 123 0.63 -4.92 15.00
C ARG A 123 -0.02 -5.58 13.78
N TYR A 124 0.68 -5.54 12.67
CA TYR A 124 0.21 -6.10 11.41
C TYR A 124 0.27 -7.62 11.42
N THR A 125 -0.82 -8.28 11.04
CA THR A 125 -0.93 -9.75 11.03
C THR A 125 -1.23 -10.32 9.64
N GLY A 126 -1.21 -9.47 8.60
CA GLY A 126 -1.39 -9.90 7.21
C GLY A 126 -0.10 -10.40 6.56
N ASP A 127 -0.13 -10.52 5.25
CA ASP A 127 0.98 -11.01 4.45
C ASP A 127 1.75 -9.85 3.80
N TRP A 128 2.97 -10.15 3.33
CA TRP A 128 3.79 -9.19 2.60
C TRP A 128 4.66 -9.89 1.57
N TYR A 129 5.16 -9.09 0.63
CA TYR A 129 6.07 -9.56 -0.41
C TYR A 129 7.12 -8.47 -0.69
N TRP A 130 8.37 -8.89 -0.82
CA TRP A 130 9.47 -8.00 -1.16
C TRP A 130 9.73 -8.02 -2.66
N THR A 131 9.84 -6.84 -3.26
CA THR A 131 10.43 -6.69 -4.58
C THR A 131 11.81 -6.04 -4.41
N ASN A 132 12.76 -6.41 -5.25
CA ASN A 132 14.12 -5.90 -5.13
C ASN A 132 14.57 -5.12 -6.37
N GLY A 133 13.64 -4.71 -7.20
CA GLY A 133 13.92 -3.94 -8.39
C GLY A 133 14.56 -4.72 -9.53
N ASN A 134 14.63 -6.02 -9.43
CA ASN A 134 15.15 -6.90 -10.48
C ASN A 134 14.02 -7.41 -11.37
#